data_0f7a101b36d117585a4992556e906dbc
#
_entry.id   0f7a101b36d117585a4992556e906dbc
#
_cell.length_a   1.000
_cell.length_b   1.000
_cell.length_c   1.000
_cell.angle_alpha   90.00
_cell.angle_beta   90.00
_cell.angle_gamma   90.00
#
_symmetry.space_group_name_H-M   'P 1'
#
loop_
_entity.id
_entity.type
_entity.pdbx_description
1 polymer ?
#
loop_
_entity_poly.entity_id
_entity_poly.type
_entity_poly.pdbx_seq_one_letter_code
_entity_poly.pdbx_strand_id
1 'polypeptide(L)'
;MAAQNKTRPFGMRDYFGYAMGDFGCNMSFALITNYLMLFYTQYIGLRLSDWAWIIVVGKVWDAINDPLIGGMVDNVRIGKGSKFMPWITIGGSALIIFTTLSFMPIASMGYIFKVIYCLVIYCIWSVAYTMANVPYGALHSCITNDPSKRTNLSTFRSIGAGLAQVFAMLLPLIVYDKDNNLIGSRMVYVALVCSAIGFIGFMLVRLLVTERVVVEA
;
A
#
# COMPACT_ATOMS: atom_id res chain seq x y z
N MET A 1 -39.31 -8.88 9.99
CA MET A 1 -38.73 -9.47 8.76
C MET A 1 -37.85 -8.41 8.12
N ALA A 2 -36.53 -8.47 8.36
CA ALA A 2 -35.56 -7.56 7.73
C ALA A 2 -35.49 -7.90 6.24
N ALA A 3 -35.65 -6.90 5.38
CA ALA A 3 -35.51 -7.03 3.93
C ALA A 3 -34.12 -7.62 3.63
N GLN A 4 -34.07 -8.86 3.18
CA GLN A 4 -32.87 -9.44 2.61
C GLN A 4 -32.48 -8.61 1.38
N ASN A 5 -31.57 -7.67 1.58
CA ASN A 5 -30.91 -6.98 0.48
C ASN A 5 -30.27 -8.07 -0.39
N LYS A 6 -30.83 -8.33 -1.59
CA LYS A 6 -30.27 -9.33 -2.54
C LYS A 6 -28.88 -8.89 -2.93
N THR A 7 -27.90 -9.32 -2.16
CA THR A 7 -26.48 -9.11 -2.50
C THR A 7 -26.19 -9.87 -3.79
N ARG A 8 -25.44 -9.23 -4.68
CA ARG A 8 -25.00 -9.83 -5.96
C ARG A 8 -24.34 -11.20 -5.70
N PRO A 9 -24.61 -12.25 -6.51
CA PRO A 9 -23.93 -13.54 -6.39
C PRO A 9 -22.41 -13.37 -6.56
N PHE A 10 -21.64 -14.20 -5.85
CA PHE A 10 -20.20 -14.25 -5.93
C PHE A 10 -19.75 -14.72 -7.33
N GLY A 11 -18.71 -14.09 -7.92
CA GLY A 11 -18.21 -14.43 -9.24
C GLY A 11 -16.83 -13.84 -9.57
N MET A 12 -16.43 -13.94 -10.84
CA MET A 12 -15.12 -13.49 -11.35
C MET A 12 -14.81 -12.00 -11.07
N ARG A 13 -15.86 -11.16 -10.97
CA ARG A 13 -15.69 -9.75 -10.59
C ARG A 13 -15.09 -9.58 -9.21
N ASP A 14 -15.45 -10.45 -8.25
CA ASP A 14 -14.94 -10.41 -6.89
C ASP A 14 -13.47 -10.87 -6.85
N TYR A 15 -13.12 -11.92 -7.62
CA TYR A 15 -11.72 -12.36 -7.75
C TYR A 15 -10.83 -11.28 -8.34
N PHE A 16 -11.24 -10.71 -9.46
CA PHE A 16 -10.47 -9.66 -10.13
C PHE A 16 -10.37 -8.39 -9.26
N GLY A 17 -11.50 -7.93 -8.72
CA GLY A 17 -11.50 -6.76 -7.83
C GLY A 17 -10.58 -6.95 -6.63
N TYR A 18 -10.61 -8.14 -6.02
CA TYR A 18 -9.75 -8.46 -4.89
C TYR A 18 -8.26 -8.54 -5.29
N ALA A 19 -7.93 -9.11 -6.44
CA ALA A 19 -6.57 -9.11 -6.98
C ALA A 19 -6.02 -7.68 -7.19
N MET A 20 -6.87 -6.78 -7.71
CA MET A 20 -6.48 -5.38 -7.94
C MET A 20 -6.20 -4.60 -6.65
N GLY A 21 -6.77 -5.01 -5.52
CA GLY A 21 -6.46 -4.43 -4.22
C GLY A 21 -5.03 -4.74 -3.78
N ASP A 22 -4.59 -5.99 -3.95
CA ASP A 22 -3.22 -6.38 -3.61
C ASP A 22 -2.20 -5.82 -4.61
N PHE A 23 -2.56 -5.74 -5.88
CA PHE A 23 -1.79 -4.99 -6.86
C PHE A 23 -1.59 -3.54 -6.41
N GLY A 24 -2.66 -2.86 -5.94
CA GLY A 24 -2.61 -1.50 -5.44
C GLY A 24 -1.69 -1.33 -4.22
N CYS A 25 -1.82 -2.21 -3.23
CA CYS A 25 -0.93 -2.22 -2.06
C CYS A 25 0.53 -2.39 -2.48
N ASN A 26 0.80 -3.37 -3.36
CA ASN A 26 2.16 -3.73 -3.73
C ASN A 26 2.81 -2.73 -4.69
N MET A 27 2.08 -1.91 -5.43
CA MET A 27 2.67 -0.84 -6.24
C MET A 27 3.47 0.16 -5.39
N SER A 28 2.93 0.61 -4.25
CA SER A 28 3.66 1.46 -3.31
C SER A 28 4.74 0.69 -2.55
N PHE A 29 4.40 -0.51 -2.05
CA PHE A 29 5.32 -1.34 -1.26
C PHE A 29 6.57 -1.72 -2.06
N ALA A 30 6.43 -2.12 -3.33
CA ALA A 30 7.55 -2.48 -4.19
C ALA A 30 8.51 -1.31 -4.45
N LEU A 31 7.99 -0.09 -4.59
CA LEU A 31 8.81 1.11 -4.71
C LEU A 31 9.66 1.34 -3.46
N ILE A 32 9.03 1.32 -2.30
CA ILE A 32 9.73 1.54 -1.03
C ILE A 32 10.77 0.43 -0.79
N THR A 33 10.39 -0.83 -0.97
CA THR A 33 11.28 -1.97 -0.69
C THR A 33 12.47 -2.03 -1.64
N ASN A 34 12.27 -1.77 -2.94
CA ASN A 34 13.30 -1.97 -3.94
C ASN A 34 14.14 -0.72 -4.21
N TYR A 35 13.60 0.48 -4.04
CA TYR A 35 14.26 1.71 -4.51
C TYR A 35 14.54 2.74 -3.42
N LEU A 36 13.88 2.70 -2.25
CA LEU A 36 14.03 3.75 -1.25
C LEU A 36 15.46 3.82 -0.69
N MET A 37 16.07 2.67 -0.41
CA MET A 37 17.46 2.59 0.05
C MET A 37 18.41 3.25 -0.97
N LEU A 38 18.27 2.89 -2.24
CA LEU A 38 19.13 3.44 -3.31
C LEU A 38 18.91 4.94 -3.47
N PHE A 39 17.67 5.40 -3.44
CA PHE A 39 17.33 6.81 -3.53
C PHE A 39 17.90 7.61 -2.34
N TYR A 40 17.74 7.11 -1.11
CA TYR A 40 18.23 7.81 0.08
C TYR A 40 19.77 7.82 0.17
N THR A 41 20.44 6.74 -0.22
CA THR A 41 21.90 6.67 -0.12
C THR A 41 22.59 7.30 -1.33
N GLN A 42 22.16 7.00 -2.55
CA GLN A 42 22.87 7.46 -3.76
C GLN A 42 22.48 8.87 -4.19
N TYR A 43 21.18 9.24 -4.07
CA TYR A 43 20.72 10.53 -4.53
C TYR A 43 20.60 11.57 -3.41
N ILE A 44 19.97 11.24 -2.29
CA ILE A 44 19.85 12.15 -1.14
C ILE A 44 21.19 12.28 -0.42
N GLY A 45 22.07 11.25 -0.48
CA GLY A 45 23.40 11.25 0.14
C GLY A 45 23.37 10.95 1.63
N LEU A 46 22.46 10.11 2.11
CA LEU A 46 22.49 9.58 3.46
C LEU A 46 23.58 8.53 3.60
N ARG A 47 24.19 8.45 4.78
CA ARG A 47 25.10 7.36 5.13
C ARG A 47 24.30 6.06 5.26
N LEU A 48 24.92 4.95 4.90
CA LEU A 48 24.28 3.63 5.02
C LEU A 48 23.93 3.29 6.48
N SER A 49 24.74 3.76 7.45
CA SER A 49 24.45 3.62 8.88
C SER A 49 23.16 4.32 9.29
N ASP A 50 22.91 5.52 8.76
CA ASP A 50 21.71 6.29 9.11
C ASP A 50 20.45 5.65 8.47
N TRP A 51 20.58 5.14 7.24
CA TRP A 51 19.55 4.30 6.63
C TRP A 51 19.25 3.05 7.48
N ALA A 52 20.27 2.35 7.96
CA ALA A 52 20.09 1.19 8.82
C ALA A 52 19.30 1.55 10.10
N TRP A 53 19.60 2.69 10.72
CA TRP A 53 18.84 3.19 11.86
C TRP A 53 17.40 3.56 11.51
N ILE A 54 17.16 4.18 10.36
CA ILE A 54 15.80 4.49 9.88
C ILE A 54 14.97 3.20 9.76
N ILE A 55 15.55 2.14 9.20
CA ILE A 55 14.84 0.84 9.09
C ILE A 55 14.59 0.21 10.45
N VAL A 56 15.56 0.22 11.38
CA VAL A 56 15.38 -0.34 12.72
C VAL A 56 14.27 0.40 13.47
N VAL A 57 14.31 1.74 13.49
CA VAL A 57 13.27 2.55 14.13
C VAL A 57 11.91 2.33 13.45
N GLY A 58 11.90 2.25 12.12
CA GLY A 58 10.69 1.96 11.36
C GLY A 58 10.09 0.60 11.69
N LYS A 59 10.90 -0.46 11.87
CA LYS A 59 10.40 -1.79 12.27
C LYS A 59 9.84 -1.81 13.70
N VAL A 60 10.44 -1.07 14.62
CA VAL A 60 9.87 -0.87 15.97
C VAL A 60 8.56 -0.11 15.89
N TRP A 61 8.50 0.92 15.03
CA TRP A 61 7.28 1.67 14.76
C TRP A 61 6.18 0.79 14.18
N ASP A 62 6.47 -0.05 13.17
CA ASP A 62 5.53 -0.99 12.57
C ASP A 62 4.92 -1.92 13.64
N ALA A 63 5.75 -2.47 14.53
CA ALA A 63 5.31 -3.36 15.61
C ALA A 63 4.31 -2.69 16.59
N ILE A 64 4.35 -1.38 16.73
CA ILE A 64 3.41 -0.60 17.56
C ILE A 64 2.20 -0.16 16.71
N ASN A 65 2.44 0.35 15.52
CA ASN A 65 1.42 0.91 14.65
C ASN A 65 0.43 -0.13 14.15
N ASP A 66 0.89 -1.31 13.74
CA ASP A 66 0.03 -2.34 13.13
C ASP A 66 -1.09 -2.81 14.06
N PRO A 67 -0.82 -3.15 15.35
CA PRO A 67 -1.88 -3.47 16.30
C PRO A 67 -2.81 -2.30 16.61
N LEU A 68 -2.30 -1.07 16.66
CA LEU A 68 -3.10 0.12 16.92
C LEU A 68 -4.10 0.37 15.78
N ILE A 69 -3.62 0.35 14.54
CA ILE A 69 -4.49 0.51 13.36
C ILE A 69 -5.46 -0.67 13.24
N GLY A 70 -5.00 -1.90 13.47
CA GLY A 70 -5.88 -3.08 13.51
C GLY A 70 -7.03 -2.91 14.50
N GLY A 71 -6.71 -2.52 15.74
CA GLY A 71 -7.70 -2.23 16.76
C GLY A 71 -8.66 -1.07 16.40
N MET A 72 -8.15 -0.02 15.73
CA MET A 72 -9.00 1.07 15.23
C MET A 72 -9.95 0.59 14.15
N VAL A 73 -9.47 -0.20 13.18
CA VAL A 73 -10.28 -0.77 12.09
C VAL A 73 -11.38 -1.68 12.63
N ASP A 74 -11.10 -2.41 13.70
CA ASP A 74 -12.07 -3.31 14.32
C ASP A 74 -13.15 -2.56 15.14
N ASN A 75 -12.78 -1.49 15.81
CA ASN A 75 -13.68 -0.79 16.72
C ASN A 75 -14.34 0.47 16.13
N VAL A 76 -13.75 1.09 15.10
CA VAL A 76 -14.23 2.35 14.55
C VAL A 76 -14.88 2.13 13.19
N ARG A 77 -16.18 2.42 13.10
CA ARG A 77 -16.95 2.40 11.86
C ARG A 77 -16.99 3.77 11.21
N ILE A 78 -16.38 3.92 10.05
CA ILE A 78 -16.39 5.18 9.28
C ILE A 78 -17.57 5.17 8.31
N GLY A 79 -18.63 5.91 8.65
CA GLY A 79 -19.80 6.07 7.79
C GLY A 79 -20.82 4.91 7.88
N LYS A 80 -21.83 4.96 6.98
CA LYS A 80 -22.89 3.96 6.86
C LYS A 80 -22.58 3.03 5.68
N GLY A 81 -22.47 1.73 5.91
CA GLY A 81 -22.21 0.74 4.84
C GLY A 81 -21.07 -0.21 5.17
N SER A 82 -20.14 -0.41 4.24
CA SER A 82 -18.98 -1.27 4.44
C SER A 82 -18.10 -0.80 5.59
N LYS A 83 -17.65 -1.75 6.42
CA LYS A 83 -16.73 -1.49 7.53
C LYS A 83 -15.33 -1.14 7.02
N PHE A 84 -14.86 -1.85 6.00
CA PHE A 84 -13.47 -1.83 5.55
C PHE A 84 -13.19 -0.86 4.40
N MET A 85 -14.14 -0.64 3.48
CA MET A 85 -13.94 0.19 2.29
C MET A 85 -13.55 1.64 2.57
N PRO A 86 -14.11 2.34 3.61
CA PRO A 86 -13.66 3.69 3.93
C PRO A 86 -12.18 3.74 4.36
N TRP A 87 -11.73 2.78 5.18
CA TRP A 87 -10.35 2.67 5.61
C TRP A 87 -9.40 2.44 4.44
N ILE A 88 -9.74 1.51 3.53
CA ILE A 88 -8.98 1.23 2.30
C ILE A 88 -8.87 2.49 1.45
N THR A 89 -9.96 3.25 1.31
CA THR A 89 -9.98 4.48 0.51
C THR A 89 -9.10 5.56 1.13
N ILE A 90 -9.20 5.78 2.45
CA ILE A 90 -8.39 6.79 3.15
C ILE A 90 -6.93 6.40 3.12
N GLY A 91 -6.60 5.15 3.47
CA GLY A 91 -5.23 4.63 3.44
C GLY A 91 -4.63 4.68 2.03
N GLY A 92 -5.38 4.26 1.01
CA GLY A 92 -4.96 4.33 -0.38
C GLY A 92 -4.70 5.76 -0.87
N SER A 93 -5.54 6.73 -0.46
CA SER A 93 -5.31 8.15 -0.77
C SER A 93 -4.05 8.68 -0.08
N ALA A 94 -3.85 8.32 1.19
CA ALA A 94 -2.65 8.69 1.95
C ALA A 94 -1.38 8.08 1.34
N LEU A 95 -1.45 6.85 0.80
CA LEU A 95 -0.33 6.21 0.13
C LEU A 95 0.16 7.00 -1.09
N ILE A 96 -0.73 7.62 -1.89
CA ILE A 96 -0.29 8.48 -3.01
C ILE A 96 0.61 9.59 -2.49
N ILE A 97 0.16 10.26 -1.44
CA ILE A 97 0.86 11.42 -0.87
C ILE A 97 2.20 10.98 -0.28
N PHE A 98 2.19 10.02 0.64
CA PHE A 98 3.38 9.67 1.40
C PHE A 98 4.39 8.82 0.61
N THR A 99 3.95 8.00 -0.36
CA THR A 99 4.88 7.38 -1.31
C THR A 99 5.59 8.44 -2.17
N THR A 100 4.85 9.44 -2.67
CA THR A 100 5.45 10.52 -3.46
C THR A 100 6.42 11.35 -2.62
N LEU A 101 6.04 11.71 -1.38
CA LEU A 101 6.91 12.44 -0.46
C LEU A 101 8.17 11.64 -0.07
N SER A 102 8.10 10.30 -0.01
CA SER A 102 9.27 9.46 0.25
C SER A 102 10.37 9.60 -0.81
N PHE A 103 10.02 9.99 -2.03
CA PHE A 103 10.95 10.19 -3.14
C PHE A 103 11.15 11.68 -3.51
N MET A 104 10.93 12.60 -2.57
CA MET A 104 11.19 14.02 -2.80
C MET A 104 12.70 14.31 -2.93
N PRO A 105 13.12 15.16 -3.92
CA PRO A 105 14.53 15.46 -4.18
C PRO A 105 15.07 16.51 -3.20
N ILE A 106 15.25 16.14 -1.93
CA ILE A 106 15.76 17.01 -0.85
C ILE A 106 17.28 17.02 -0.71
N ALA A 107 18.02 16.59 -1.74
CA ALA A 107 19.49 16.46 -1.71
C ALA A 107 20.22 17.75 -1.31
N SER A 108 19.67 18.93 -1.62
CA SER A 108 20.25 20.25 -1.29
C SER A 108 20.09 20.68 0.16
N MET A 109 19.25 19.97 0.94
CA MET A 109 18.97 20.35 2.33
C MET A 109 20.11 19.95 3.28
N GLY A 110 20.13 20.53 4.49
CA GLY A 110 21.11 20.18 5.51
C GLY A 110 21.00 18.70 5.95
N TYR A 111 22.14 18.09 6.29
CA TYR A 111 22.22 16.65 6.55
C TYR A 111 21.26 16.17 7.64
N ILE A 112 21.21 16.85 8.77
CA ILE A 112 20.32 16.49 9.90
C ILE A 112 18.85 16.55 9.45
N PHE A 113 18.47 17.57 8.68
CA PHE A 113 17.12 17.69 8.13
C PHE A 113 16.77 16.49 7.24
N LYS A 114 17.70 16.06 6.38
CA LYS A 114 17.49 14.88 5.51
C LYS A 114 17.20 13.62 6.34
N VAL A 115 17.99 13.36 7.37
CA VAL A 115 17.82 12.16 8.22
C VAL A 115 16.46 12.19 8.91
N ILE A 116 16.10 13.32 9.54
CA ILE A 116 14.82 13.47 10.24
C ILE A 116 13.65 13.34 9.24
N TYR A 117 13.73 14.02 8.10
CA TYR A 117 12.70 13.96 7.06
C TYR A 117 12.47 12.52 6.58
N CYS A 118 13.54 11.81 6.22
CA CYS A 118 13.47 10.44 5.72
C CYS A 118 12.87 9.48 6.76
N LEU A 119 13.25 9.63 8.04
CA LEU A 119 12.68 8.85 9.13
C LEU A 119 11.19 9.12 9.31
N VAL A 120 10.81 10.40 9.43
CA VAL A 120 9.41 10.79 9.68
C VAL A 120 8.50 10.36 8.52
N ILE A 121 8.93 10.62 7.28
CA ILE A 121 8.13 10.23 6.09
C ILE A 121 8.00 8.72 5.99
N TYR A 122 9.06 7.95 6.29
CA TYR A 122 8.98 6.49 6.32
C TYR A 122 7.96 5.99 7.34
N CYS A 123 7.97 6.54 8.56
CA CYS A 123 7.02 6.18 9.61
C CYS A 123 5.56 6.53 9.22
N ILE A 124 5.34 7.70 8.61
CA ILE A 124 3.99 8.12 8.19
C ILE A 124 3.52 7.29 6.99
N TRP A 125 4.42 6.98 6.05
CA TRP A 125 4.12 6.07 4.93
C TRP A 125 3.69 4.69 5.45
N SER A 126 4.37 4.15 6.45
CA SER A 126 4.02 2.88 7.09
C SER A 126 2.61 2.91 7.68
N VAL A 127 2.23 3.99 8.37
CA VAL A 127 0.85 4.17 8.87
C VAL A 127 -0.17 4.12 7.72
N ALA A 128 0.09 4.87 6.63
CA ALA A 128 -0.80 4.89 5.47
C ALA A 128 -0.92 3.51 4.81
N TYR A 129 0.20 2.77 4.73
CA TYR A 129 0.23 1.41 4.21
C TYR A 129 -0.61 0.46 5.07
N THR A 130 -0.43 0.49 6.39
CA THR A 130 -1.19 -0.34 7.33
C THR A 130 -2.68 -0.01 7.29
N MET A 131 -3.05 1.28 7.19
CA MET A 131 -4.44 1.74 7.04
C MET A 131 -5.12 1.22 5.76
N ALA A 132 -4.37 0.97 4.70
CA ALA A 132 -4.91 0.38 3.47
C ALA A 132 -4.90 -1.16 3.54
N ASN A 133 -3.79 -1.76 3.96
CA ASN A 133 -3.51 -3.19 3.85
C ASN A 133 -4.25 -4.03 4.90
N VAL A 134 -4.35 -3.56 6.16
CA VAL A 134 -5.01 -4.32 7.24
C VAL A 134 -6.50 -4.51 6.96
N PRO A 135 -7.31 -3.45 6.69
CA PRO A 135 -8.72 -3.63 6.38
C PRO A 135 -8.94 -4.36 5.06
N TYR A 136 -8.02 -4.23 4.08
CA TYR A 136 -8.06 -5.01 2.85
C TYR A 136 -7.85 -6.51 3.13
N GLY A 137 -6.92 -6.87 4.01
CA GLY A 137 -6.74 -8.25 4.47
C GLY A 137 -7.98 -8.81 5.19
N ALA A 138 -8.58 -8.02 6.09
CA ALA A 138 -9.79 -8.39 6.81
C ALA A 138 -11.02 -8.56 5.90
N LEU A 139 -11.11 -7.77 4.83
CA LEU A 139 -12.16 -7.85 3.81
C LEU A 139 -12.29 -9.26 3.21
N HIS A 140 -11.19 -10.02 3.11
CA HIS A 140 -11.16 -11.39 2.60
C HIS A 140 -12.24 -12.28 3.24
N SER A 141 -12.42 -12.20 4.55
CA SER A 141 -13.39 -12.99 5.31
C SER A 141 -14.83 -12.57 5.06
N CYS A 142 -15.05 -11.34 4.59
CA CYS A 142 -16.38 -10.76 4.35
C CYS A 142 -16.94 -11.02 2.94
N ILE A 143 -16.09 -11.46 2.01
CA ILE A 143 -16.48 -11.67 0.61
C ILE A 143 -17.33 -12.94 0.45
N THR A 144 -16.92 -14.05 1.08
CA THR A 144 -17.59 -15.35 0.97
C THR A 144 -17.30 -16.24 2.18
N ASN A 145 -18.27 -17.12 2.50
CA ASN A 145 -18.10 -18.17 3.53
C ASN A 145 -17.58 -19.51 2.96
N ASP A 146 -17.54 -19.66 1.64
CA ASP A 146 -17.10 -20.91 0.98
C ASP A 146 -15.56 -21.03 1.06
N PRO A 147 -15.01 -22.07 1.70
CA PRO A 147 -13.57 -22.25 1.86
C PRO A 147 -12.82 -22.34 0.53
N SER A 148 -13.40 -23.03 -0.47
CA SER A 148 -12.78 -23.18 -1.80
C SER A 148 -12.66 -21.82 -2.51
N LYS A 149 -13.70 -20.98 -2.43
CA LYS A 149 -13.67 -19.64 -3.00
C LYS A 149 -12.70 -18.72 -2.26
N ARG A 150 -12.55 -18.88 -0.94
CA ARG A 150 -11.53 -18.16 -0.15
C ARG A 150 -10.11 -18.51 -0.60
N THR A 151 -9.83 -19.80 -0.82
CA THR A 151 -8.53 -20.24 -1.34
C THR A 151 -8.24 -19.61 -2.71
N ASN A 152 -9.21 -19.62 -3.61
CA ASN A 152 -9.08 -18.98 -4.91
C ASN A 152 -8.88 -17.46 -4.79
N LEU A 153 -9.59 -16.76 -3.88
CA LEU A 153 -9.34 -15.34 -3.60
C LEU A 153 -7.89 -15.08 -3.18
N SER A 154 -7.32 -15.94 -2.33
CA SER A 154 -5.91 -15.84 -1.93
C SER A 154 -4.96 -16.03 -3.12
N THR A 155 -5.27 -16.97 -4.02
CA THR A 155 -4.50 -17.16 -5.26
C THR A 155 -4.54 -15.92 -6.15
N PHE A 156 -5.73 -15.36 -6.38
CA PHE A 156 -5.89 -14.14 -7.16
C PHE A 156 -5.20 -12.94 -6.51
N ARG A 157 -5.20 -12.85 -5.19
CA ARG A 157 -4.43 -11.89 -4.40
C ARG A 157 -2.94 -12.01 -4.72
N SER A 158 -2.38 -13.21 -4.65
CA SER A 158 -0.95 -13.45 -4.95
C SER A 158 -0.60 -13.09 -6.40
N ILE A 159 -1.49 -13.33 -7.36
CA ILE A 159 -1.32 -12.89 -8.75
C ILE A 159 -1.24 -11.36 -8.83
N GLY A 160 -2.13 -10.65 -8.13
CA GLY A 160 -2.10 -9.19 -8.06
C GLY A 160 -0.78 -8.65 -7.52
N ALA A 161 -0.30 -9.21 -6.39
CA ALA A 161 1.00 -8.87 -5.81
C ALA A 161 2.15 -9.14 -6.80
N GLY A 162 2.16 -10.31 -7.44
CA GLY A 162 3.17 -10.71 -8.42
C GLY A 162 3.24 -9.74 -9.62
N LEU A 163 2.08 -9.33 -10.14
CA LEU A 163 2.02 -8.34 -11.23
C LEU A 163 2.63 -7.00 -10.83
N ALA A 164 2.40 -6.52 -9.60
CA ALA A 164 3.01 -5.29 -9.11
C ALA A 164 4.55 -5.42 -9.02
N GLN A 165 5.07 -6.56 -8.58
CA GLN A 165 6.52 -6.82 -8.54
C GLN A 165 7.13 -6.85 -9.96
N VAL A 166 6.48 -7.51 -10.92
CA VAL A 166 6.93 -7.50 -12.33
C VAL A 166 6.96 -6.06 -12.86
N PHE A 167 5.94 -5.26 -12.55
CA PHE A 167 5.92 -3.84 -12.95
C PHE A 167 7.10 -3.07 -12.33
N ALA A 168 7.37 -3.30 -11.04
CA ALA A 168 8.50 -2.68 -10.36
C ALA A 168 9.86 -3.06 -10.99
N MET A 169 10.02 -4.28 -11.50
CA MET A 169 11.24 -4.72 -12.20
C MET A 169 11.51 -3.97 -13.51
N LEU A 170 10.51 -3.34 -14.11
CA LEU A 170 10.68 -2.54 -15.33
C LEU A 170 11.09 -1.09 -15.05
N LEU A 171 10.96 -0.62 -13.81
CA LEU A 171 11.27 0.76 -13.44
C LEU A 171 12.73 1.18 -13.65
N PRO A 172 13.76 0.30 -13.54
CA PRO A 172 15.14 0.67 -13.85
C PRO A 172 15.30 1.26 -15.25
N LEU A 173 14.51 0.81 -16.22
CA LEU A 173 14.53 1.36 -17.59
C LEU A 173 14.14 2.85 -17.66
N ILE A 174 13.47 3.36 -16.63
CA ILE A 174 12.98 4.74 -16.56
C ILE A 174 13.85 5.58 -15.63
N VAL A 175 14.29 5.00 -14.50
CA VAL A 175 14.94 5.75 -13.41
C VAL A 175 16.46 5.78 -13.47
N TYR A 176 17.08 4.94 -14.30
CA TYR A 176 18.52 4.96 -14.53
C TYR A 176 18.87 5.59 -15.88
N ASP A 177 20.05 6.20 -15.96
CA ASP A 177 20.65 6.66 -17.22
C ASP A 177 21.47 5.53 -17.90
N LYS A 178 22.11 5.87 -19.05
CA LYS A 178 22.93 4.91 -19.81
C LYS A 178 24.19 4.48 -19.05
N ASP A 179 24.64 5.30 -18.09
CA ASP A 179 25.82 5.04 -17.27
C ASP A 179 25.46 4.36 -15.95
N ASN A 180 24.20 3.89 -15.85
CA ASN A 180 23.64 3.22 -14.67
C ASN A 180 23.61 4.07 -13.40
N ASN A 181 23.48 5.39 -13.55
CA ASN A 181 23.30 6.31 -12.42
C ASN A 181 21.79 6.57 -12.19
N LEU A 182 21.40 6.63 -10.93
CA LEU A 182 20.00 6.89 -10.55
C LEU A 182 19.64 8.36 -10.85
N ILE A 183 18.65 8.57 -11.71
CA ILE A 183 18.09 9.90 -11.98
C ILE A 183 17.04 10.22 -10.91
N GLY A 184 17.48 10.74 -9.77
CA GLY A 184 16.63 10.96 -8.60
C GLY A 184 15.44 11.88 -8.85
N SER A 185 15.56 12.87 -9.76
CA SER A 185 14.44 13.73 -10.14
C SER A 185 13.29 13.00 -10.83
N ARG A 186 13.54 11.85 -11.46
CA ARG A 186 12.50 11.00 -12.06
C ARG A 186 11.76 10.16 -11.02
N MET A 187 12.39 9.85 -9.89
CA MET A 187 11.82 8.98 -8.86
C MET A 187 10.52 9.54 -8.28
N VAL A 188 10.41 10.85 -8.08
CA VAL A 188 9.18 11.45 -7.54
C VAL A 188 8.00 11.28 -8.51
N TYR A 189 8.24 11.42 -9.81
CA TYR A 189 7.19 11.21 -10.82
C TYR A 189 6.79 9.74 -10.93
N VAL A 190 7.77 8.83 -10.89
CA VAL A 190 7.52 7.40 -10.87
C VAL A 190 6.71 7.02 -9.63
N ALA A 191 7.09 7.53 -8.46
CA ALA A 191 6.36 7.29 -7.22
C ALA A 191 4.91 7.79 -7.29
N LEU A 192 4.70 9.00 -7.84
CA LEU A 192 3.36 9.55 -8.03
C LEU A 192 2.51 8.70 -8.98
N VAL A 193 3.06 8.32 -10.13
CA VAL A 193 2.35 7.50 -11.13
C VAL A 193 2.04 6.11 -10.59
N CYS A 194 3.01 5.43 -9.97
CA CYS A 194 2.81 4.09 -9.42
C CYS A 194 1.80 4.08 -8.28
N SER A 195 1.86 5.05 -7.37
CA SER A 195 0.89 5.14 -6.27
C SER A 195 -0.52 5.54 -6.75
N ALA A 196 -0.61 6.38 -7.80
CA ALA A 196 -1.90 6.70 -8.44
C ALA A 196 -2.51 5.45 -9.11
N ILE A 197 -1.70 4.66 -9.82
CA ILE A 197 -2.14 3.36 -10.39
C ILE A 197 -2.58 2.42 -9.27
N GLY A 198 -1.84 2.37 -8.16
CA GLY A 198 -2.20 1.60 -6.98
C GLY A 198 -3.54 2.02 -6.38
N PHE A 199 -3.80 3.33 -6.30
CA PHE A 199 -5.08 3.85 -5.83
C PHE A 199 -6.24 3.47 -6.74
N ILE A 200 -6.06 3.44 -8.05
CA ILE A 200 -7.06 2.92 -9.00
C ILE A 200 -7.39 1.45 -8.64
N GLY A 201 -6.38 0.65 -8.29
CA GLY A 201 -6.58 -0.71 -7.79
C GLY A 201 -7.52 -0.77 -6.58
N PHE A 202 -7.33 0.09 -5.58
CA PHE A 202 -8.24 0.19 -4.43
C PHE A 202 -9.65 0.64 -4.81
N MET A 203 -9.77 1.54 -5.77
CA MET A 203 -11.11 1.94 -6.27
C MET A 203 -11.80 0.78 -6.99
N LEU A 204 -11.06 -0.07 -7.70
CA LEU A 204 -11.61 -1.28 -8.31
C LEU A 204 -12.09 -2.29 -7.25
N VAL A 205 -11.40 -2.43 -6.10
CA VAL A 205 -11.92 -3.22 -4.97
C VAL A 205 -13.30 -2.70 -4.58
N ARG A 206 -13.43 -1.39 -4.36
CA ARG A 206 -14.69 -0.77 -3.94
C ARG A 206 -15.83 -0.97 -4.94
N LEU A 207 -15.52 -0.97 -6.23
CA LEU A 207 -16.51 -1.08 -7.31
C LEU A 207 -16.89 -2.54 -7.63
N LEU A 208 -15.96 -3.47 -7.48
CA LEU A 208 -16.10 -4.84 -7.97
C LEU A 208 -16.37 -5.85 -6.87
N VAL A 209 -15.86 -5.63 -5.67
CA VAL A 209 -16.01 -6.55 -4.53
C VAL A 209 -17.28 -6.23 -3.75
N THR A 210 -18.00 -7.28 -3.34
CA THR A 210 -19.20 -7.16 -2.51
C THR A 210 -19.04 -7.92 -1.22
N GLU A 211 -19.23 -7.24 -0.09
CA GLU A 211 -19.29 -7.87 1.24
C GLU A 211 -20.60 -8.64 1.37
N ARG A 212 -20.53 -9.94 1.67
CA ARG A 212 -21.70 -10.83 1.81
C ARG A 212 -21.83 -11.41 3.20
N VAL A 213 -20.74 -11.38 3.95
CA VAL A 213 -20.66 -11.91 5.30
C VAL A 213 -20.51 -10.73 6.26
N VAL A 214 -21.46 -10.59 7.17
CA VAL A 214 -21.37 -9.64 8.26
C VAL A 214 -20.51 -10.26 9.34
N VAL A 215 -19.35 -9.70 9.60
CA VAL A 215 -18.56 -10.03 10.77
C VAL A 215 -19.08 -9.13 11.89
N GLU A 216 -19.80 -9.72 12.83
CA GLU A 216 -20.18 -9.05 14.08
C GLU A 216 -18.90 -8.75 14.86
N ALA A 217 -18.80 -7.51 15.33
CA ALA A 217 -17.71 -7.06 16.18
C ALA A 217 -17.94 -7.53 17.61
#